data_1ea28c690289bbba24f41fc6d9aecf6d
#
_entry.id   1ea28c690289bbba24f41fc6d9aecf6d
#
_cell.length_a   1.000
_cell.length_b   1.000
_cell.length_c   1.000
_cell.angle_alpha   90.00
_cell.angle_beta   90.00
_cell.angle_gamma   90.00
#
_symmetry.space_group_name_H-M   'P 1'
#
loop_
_entity.id
_entity.type
_entity.pdbx_description
1 polymer ?
#
loop_
_entity_poly.entity_id
_entity_poly.type
_entity_poly.pdbx_seq_one_letter_code
_entity_poly.pdbx_strand_id
1 'polypeptide(L)'
;GIFLPFVENKTQLIKINDELKNLESLKTDIIPIIESQKGIDNLEEICSYKERINIISFGSHDLAKSLNLKVSDSEQEILRYRKAMVRYSVKPIDTSYLNYKDTTGFKRSSDLAKKLGFGGKACIHPDQIEIANKIF
;
A
#
# COMPACT_ATOMS: atom_id res chain seq x y z
N GLY A 1 -11.04 9.52 -3.03
CA GLY A 1 -10.18 8.62 -3.81
C GLY A 1 -10.72 7.21 -3.88
N ILE A 2 -10.21 6.45 -4.81
CA ILE A 2 -10.54 5.03 -4.98
C ILE A 2 -9.30 4.17 -4.79
N PHE A 3 -9.43 3.05 -4.09
CA PHE A 3 -8.40 2.01 -4.03
C PHE A 3 -8.51 1.11 -5.25
N LEU A 4 -7.40 0.93 -5.98
CA LEU A 4 -7.32 0.05 -7.14
C LEU A 4 -6.44 -1.16 -6.78
N PRO A 5 -7.02 -2.36 -6.58
CA PRO A 5 -6.26 -3.56 -6.22
C PRO A 5 -5.46 -4.12 -7.41
N PHE A 6 -4.46 -4.93 -7.11
CA PHE A 6 -3.63 -5.67 -8.07
C PHE A 6 -3.06 -4.81 -9.20
N VAL A 7 -2.56 -3.61 -8.85
CA VAL A 7 -1.88 -2.79 -9.85
C VAL A 7 -0.49 -3.35 -10.13
N GLU A 8 -0.28 -3.74 -11.39
CA GLU A 8 0.93 -4.40 -11.87
C GLU A 8 1.67 -3.62 -12.96
N ASN A 9 1.05 -2.60 -13.54
CA ASN A 9 1.64 -1.78 -14.58
C ASN A 9 0.93 -0.43 -14.71
N LYS A 10 1.61 0.51 -15.37
CA LYS A 10 1.11 1.87 -15.63
C LYS A 10 -0.13 1.89 -16.54
N THR A 11 -0.26 0.94 -17.45
CA THR A 11 -1.37 0.90 -18.39
C THR A 11 -2.73 0.74 -17.69
N GLN A 12 -2.78 -0.01 -16.56
CA GLN A 12 -3.99 -0.11 -15.75
C GLN A 12 -4.41 1.26 -15.20
N LEU A 13 -3.45 2.05 -14.75
CA LEU A 13 -3.68 3.39 -14.20
C LEU A 13 -4.19 4.38 -15.27
N ILE A 14 -3.58 4.33 -16.46
CA ILE A 14 -4.01 5.15 -17.61
C ILE A 14 -5.46 4.82 -17.96
N LYS A 15 -5.78 3.53 -18.08
CA LYS A 15 -7.14 3.09 -18.43
C LYS A 15 -8.18 3.58 -17.42
N ILE A 16 -7.93 3.40 -16.12
CA ILE A 16 -8.85 3.86 -15.09
C ILE A 16 -8.97 5.40 -15.08
N ASN A 17 -7.85 6.11 -15.26
CA ASN A 17 -7.88 7.55 -15.35
C ASN A 17 -8.73 8.05 -16.52
N ASP A 18 -8.64 7.42 -17.68
CA ASP A 18 -9.44 7.80 -18.86
C ASP A 18 -10.94 7.54 -18.64
N GLU A 19 -11.29 6.42 -18.01
CA GLU A 19 -12.68 6.16 -17.60
C GLU A 19 -13.19 7.22 -16.61
N LEU A 20 -12.39 7.57 -15.59
CA LEU A 20 -12.77 8.60 -14.62
C LEU A 20 -12.94 9.99 -15.24
N LYS A 21 -12.13 10.35 -16.24
CA LYS A 21 -12.29 11.62 -16.97
C LYS A 21 -13.66 11.75 -17.64
N ASN A 22 -14.24 10.62 -18.05
CA ASN A 22 -15.55 10.62 -18.71
C ASN A 22 -16.73 10.63 -17.72
N LEU A 23 -16.51 10.23 -16.47
CA LEU A 23 -17.57 10.00 -15.49
C LEU A 23 -17.73 11.12 -14.45
N GLU A 24 -16.75 12.00 -14.27
CA GLU A 24 -16.75 12.90 -13.14
C GLU A 24 -16.39 14.35 -13.48
N SER A 25 -17.02 15.27 -12.74
CA SER A 25 -16.71 16.69 -12.75
C SER A 25 -15.57 17.06 -11.78
N LEU A 26 -15.30 16.22 -10.78
CA LEU A 26 -14.27 16.44 -9.75
C LEU A 26 -13.13 15.44 -9.90
N LYS A 27 -11.91 15.89 -9.63
CA LYS A 27 -10.73 15.03 -9.68
C LYS A 27 -10.72 14.05 -8.51
N THR A 28 -10.88 12.75 -8.81
CA THR A 28 -10.76 11.65 -7.85
C THR A 28 -9.35 11.08 -7.85
N ASP A 29 -8.70 10.99 -6.69
CA ASP A 29 -7.39 10.34 -6.57
C ASP A 29 -7.53 8.83 -6.74
N ILE A 30 -6.54 8.22 -7.41
CA ILE A 30 -6.37 6.77 -7.51
C ILE A 30 -5.29 6.35 -6.50
N ILE A 31 -5.59 5.35 -5.68
CA ILE A 31 -4.67 4.78 -4.70
C ILE A 31 -4.35 3.34 -5.15
N PRO A 32 -3.27 3.12 -5.90
CA PRO A 32 -2.89 1.78 -6.32
C PRO A 32 -2.51 0.92 -5.12
N ILE A 33 -2.97 -0.33 -5.09
CA ILE A 33 -2.52 -1.33 -4.12
C ILE A 33 -1.53 -2.26 -4.82
N ILE A 34 -0.31 -2.30 -4.29
CA ILE A 34 0.76 -3.17 -4.77
C ILE A 34 0.79 -4.43 -3.90
N GLU A 35 0.41 -5.55 -4.48
CA GLU A 35 0.16 -6.80 -3.77
C GLU A 35 0.49 -8.06 -4.59
N SER A 36 1.32 -7.89 -5.62
CA SER A 36 1.90 -8.98 -6.40
C SER A 36 3.38 -8.73 -6.68
N GLN A 37 4.14 -9.80 -6.98
CA GLN A 37 5.54 -9.68 -7.39
C GLN A 37 5.69 -8.76 -8.59
N LYS A 38 4.85 -8.91 -9.58
CA LYS A 38 4.88 -8.09 -10.79
C LYS A 38 4.61 -6.61 -10.51
N GLY A 39 3.72 -6.30 -9.56
CA GLY A 39 3.52 -4.92 -9.10
C GLY A 39 4.76 -4.34 -8.43
N ILE A 40 5.47 -5.15 -7.64
CA ILE A 40 6.76 -4.76 -7.04
C ILE A 40 7.84 -4.53 -8.10
N ASP A 41 7.96 -5.43 -9.08
CA ASP A 41 8.97 -5.32 -10.14
C ASP A 41 8.77 -4.07 -11.00
N ASN A 42 7.51 -3.64 -11.17
CA ASN A 42 7.13 -2.47 -11.95
C ASN A 42 6.88 -1.20 -11.12
N LEU A 43 7.28 -1.16 -9.84
CA LEU A 43 7.03 -0.03 -8.94
C LEU A 43 7.51 1.30 -9.50
N GLU A 44 8.68 1.36 -10.11
CA GLU A 44 9.24 2.58 -10.69
C GLU A 44 8.33 3.11 -11.82
N GLU A 45 7.91 2.23 -12.72
CA GLU A 45 6.99 2.57 -13.81
C GLU A 45 5.64 3.05 -13.27
N ILE A 46 5.06 2.31 -12.31
CA ILE A 46 3.78 2.66 -11.67
C ILE A 46 3.88 4.02 -11.00
N CYS A 47 4.93 4.24 -10.19
CA CYS A 47 5.14 5.50 -9.47
C CYS A 47 5.54 6.67 -10.38
N SER A 48 5.97 6.42 -11.63
CA SER A 48 6.20 7.47 -12.61
C SER A 48 4.93 8.15 -13.10
N TYR A 49 3.78 7.47 -12.98
CA TYR A 49 2.48 8.02 -13.36
C TYR A 49 1.95 8.94 -12.25
N LYS A 50 2.04 10.26 -12.46
CA LYS A 50 1.69 11.26 -11.44
C LYS A 50 0.27 11.82 -11.55
N GLU A 51 -0.43 11.49 -12.62
CA GLU A 51 -1.81 11.95 -12.81
C GLU A 51 -2.71 11.18 -11.83
N ARG A 52 -3.37 11.87 -10.90
CA ARG A 52 -4.26 11.32 -9.86
C ARG A 52 -3.61 10.43 -8.79
N ILE A 53 -2.29 10.16 -8.83
CA ILE A 53 -1.62 9.31 -7.85
C ILE A 53 -0.76 10.16 -6.92
N ASN A 54 -1.25 10.34 -5.70
CA ASN A 54 -0.54 11.02 -4.62
C ASN A 54 -0.13 10.04 -3.50
N ILE A 55 -0.76 8.88 -3.46
CA ILE A 55 -0.64 7.86 -2.43
C ILE A 55 -0.56 6.50 -3.12
N ILE A 56 0.23 5.58 -2.58
CA ILE A 56 0.30 4.19 -2.99
C ILE A 56 0.17 3.29 -1.77
N SER A 57 -0.56 2.20 -1.86
CA SER A 57 -0.81 1.28 -0.75
C SER A 57 -0.07 -0.04 -0.93
N PHE A 58 0.40 -0.61 0.16
CA PHE A 58 1.07 -1.91 0.19
C PHE A 58 0.13 -3.01 0.68
N GLY A 59 -0.05 -4.07 -0.11
CA GLY A 59 -0.87 -5.23 0.21
C GLY A 59 -0.01 -6.45 0.53
N SER A 60 0.61 -6.50 1.72
CA SER A 60 1.58 -7.54 2.07
C SER A 60 0.97 -8.95 2.16
N HIS A 61 -0.29 -9.06 2.54
CA HIS A 61 -0.94 -10.37 2.71
C HIS A 61 -1.16 -11.09 1.39
N ASP A 62 -1.66 -10.37 0.38
CA ASP A 62 -1.88 -10.93 -0.94
C ASP A 62 -0.56 -11.10 -1.70
N LEU A 63 0.42 -10.22 -1.49
CA LEU A 63 1.78 -10.42 -1.96
C LEU A 63 2.38 -11.72 -1.39
N ALA A 64 2.31 -11.94 -0.08
CA ALA A 64 2.82 -13.17 0.54
C ALA A 64 2.17 -14.43 -0.03
N LYS A 65 0.85 -14.39 -0.27
CA LYS A 65 0.13 -15.49 -0.94
C LYS A 65 0.62 -15.70 -2.36
N SER A 66 0.77 -14.63 -3.16
CA SER A 66 1.23 -14.70 -4.55
C SER A 66 2.63 -15.30 -4.67
N LEU A 67 3.46 -15.12 -3.66
CA LEU A 67 4.83 -15.63 -3.57
C LEU A 67 4.93 -17.01 -2.91
N ASN A 68 3.82 -17.60 -2.46
CA ASN A 68 3.79 -18.83 -1.66
C ASN A 68 4.75 -18.80 -0.46
N LEU A 69 4.89 -17.63 0.19
CA LEU A 69 5.79 -17.48 1.33
C LEU A 69 5.26 -18.27 2.53
N LYS A 70 6.14 -19.04 3.18
CA LYS A 70 5.84 -19.65 4.47
C LYS A 70 5.81 -18.57 5.56
N VAL A 71 4.98 -18.78 6.58
CA VAL A 71 4.84 -17.84 7.71
C VAL A 71 6.19 -17.55 8.37
N SER A 72 7.09 -18.54 8.46
CA SER A 72 8.44 -18.40 9.01
C SER A 72 9.35 -17.43 8.23
N ASP A 73 9.18 -17.38 6.92
CA ASP A 73 10.08 -16.63 6.04
C ASP A 73 9.49 -15.26 5.66
N SER A 74 8.22 -15.06 5.99
CA SER A 74 7.45 -13.91 5.54
C SER A 74 7.92 -12.57 6.10
N GLU A 75 8.40 -12.51 7.35
CA GLU A 75 8.76 -11.22 7.96
C GLU A 75 9.96 -10.55 7.29
N GLN A 76 11.03 -11.30 6.99
CA GLN A 76 12.22 -10.75 6.35
C GLN A 76 11.94 -10.37 4.89
N GLU A 77 11.22 -11.23 4.16
CA GLU A 77 10.84 -10.94 2.77
C GLU A 77 9.89 -9.74 2.70
N ILE A 78 8.87 -9.68 3.55
CA ILE A 78 7.96 -8.53 3.59
C ILE A 78 8.69 -7.23 3.96
N LEU A 79 9.70 -7.29 4.83
CA LEU A 79 10.54 -6.12 5.14
C LEU A 79 11.30 -5.62 3.91
N ARG A 80 11.80 -6.50 3.05
CA ARG A 80 12.45 -6.15 1.79
C ARG A 80 11.49 -5.41 0.86
N TYR A 81 10.26 -5.90 0.72
CA TYR A 81 9.24 -5.27 -0.12
C TYR A 81 8.75 -3.92 0.46
N ARG A 82 8.63 -3.80 1.78
CA ARG A 82 8.37 -2.52 2.44
C ARG A 82 9.42 -1.47 2.09
N LYS A 83 10.71 -1.83 2.11
CA LYS A 83 11.79 -0.92 1.72
C LYS A 83 11.70 -0.50 0.25
N ALA A 84 11.30 -1.41 -0.65
CA ALA A 84 11.09 -1.09 -2.05
C ALA A 84 9.93 -0.07 -2.21
N MET A 85 8.81 -0.27 -1.52
CA MET A 85 7.69 0.67 -1.52
C MET A 85 8.11 2.08 -1.14
N VAL A 86 8.87 2.23 -0.07
CA VAL A 86 9.34 3.55 0.40
C VAL A 86 10.30 4.20 -0.60
N ARG A 87 11.15 3.41 -1.24
CA ARG A 87 12.14 3.91 -2.20
C ARG A 87 11.51 4.60 -3.42
N TYR A 88 10.43 4.06 -3.94
CA TYR A 88 9.82 4.52 -5.19
C TYR A 88 8.57 5.36 -5.01
N SER A 89 7.93 5.29 -3.84
CA SER A 89 6.63 5.92 -3.60
C SER A 89 6.73 7.35 -3.11
N VAL A 90 5.78 8.17 -3.54
CA VAL A 90 5.67 9.56 -3.06
C VAL A 90 5.13 9.57 -1.63
N LYS A 91 4.10 8.77 -1.34
CA LYS A 91 3.47 8.63 -0.02
C LYS A 91 2.97 7.20 0.17
N PRO A 92 3.83 6.27 0.63
CA PRO A 92 3.41 4.89 0.82
C PRO A 92 2.54 4.76 2.08
N ILE A 93 1.45 3.98 1.96
CA ILE A 93 0.63 3.50 3.08
C ILE A 93 0.96 2.04 3.31
N ASP A 94 1.30 1.70 4.55
CA ASP A 94 1.62 0.33 4.95
C ASP A 94 0.37 -0.55 5.04
N THR A 95 0.58 -1.84 4.92
CA THR A 95 -0.45 -2.88 4.97
C THR A 95 -1.24 -2.88 6.27
N SER A 96 -2.43 -3.46 6.26
CA SER A 96 -3.26 -3.68 7.45
C SER A 96 -2.62 -4.67 8.43
N TYR A 97 -3.02 -4.59 9.69
CA TYR A 97 -2.67 -5.54 10.75
C TYR A 97 -3.92 -6.34 11.12
N LEU A 98 -3.95 -7.61 10.74
CA LEU A 98 -5.18 -8.42 10.77
C LEU A 98 -5.67 -8.76 12.18
N ASN A 99 -4.75 -8.95 13.15
CA ASN A 99 -5.17 -9.20 14.53
C ASN A 99 -5.57 -7.89 15.22
N TYR A 100 -6.76 -7.37 14.90
CA TYR A 100 -7.23 -6.09 15.40
C TYR A 100 -7.37 -6.02 16.94
N LYS A 101 -7.48 -7.19 17.63
CA LYS A 101 -7.52 -7.27 19.09
C LYS A 101 -6.15 -7.03 19.75
N ASP A 102 -5.06 -7.24 19.03
CA ASP A 102 -3.69 -6.99 19.50
C ASP A 102 -3.27 -5.53 19.18
N THR A 103 -3.74 -4.60 19.99
CA THR A 103 -3.41 -3.17 19.84
C THR A 103 -1.91 -2.89 20.05
N THR A 104 -1.24 -3.68 20.89
CA THR A 104 0.20 -3.57 21.13
C THR A 104 1.00 -4.00 19.90
N GLY A 105 0.62 -5.10 19.25
CA GLY A 105 1.22 -5.55 18.00
C GLY A 105 0.95 -4.57 16.86
N PHE A 106 -0.28 -4.04 16.77
CA PHE A 106 -0.60 -2.98 15.81
C PHE A 106 0.30 -1.75 16.00
N LYS A 107 0.48 -1.29 17.26
CA LYS A 107 1.36 -0.17 17.58
C LYS A 107 2.80 -0.44 17.13
N ARG A 108 3.37 -1.61 17.51
CA ARG A 108 4.75 -1.99 17.10
C ARG A 108 4.90 -2.01 15.58
N SER A 109 3.93 -2.60 14.87
CA SER A 109 3.92 -2.64 13.40
C SER A 109 3.85 -1.24 12.78
N SER A 110 3.08 -0.33 13.37
CA SER A 110 2.95 1.06 12.93
C SER A 110 4.22 1.87 13.19
N ASP A 111 4.84 1.71 14.37
CA ASP A 111 6.12 2.33 14.70
C ASP A 111 7.24 1.88 13.72
N LEU A 112 7.25 0.58 13.36
CA LEU A 112 8.19 0.08 12.35
C LEU A 112 7.92 0.70 10.98
N ALA A 113 6.67 0.75 10.54
CA ALA A 113 6.30 1.37 9.27
C ALA A 113 6.72 2.84 9.21
N LYS A 114 6.47 3.61 10.28
CA LYS A 114 6.92 5.01 10.39
C LYS A 114 8.43 5.14 10.28
N LYS A 115 9.19 4.28 11.00
CA LYS A 115 10.66 4.25 10.93
C LYS A 115 11.19 3.92 9.54
N LEU A 116 10.48 3.10 8.78
CA LEU A 116 10.82 2.78 7.39
C LEU A 116 10.52 3.92 6.42
N GLY A 117 9.67 4.90 6.79
CA GLY A 117 9.30 6.04 5.95
C GLY A 117 7.90 5.97 5.34
N PHE A 118 7.03 5.07 5.83
CA PHE A 118 5.62 5.09 5.44
C PHE A 118 4.92 6.34 6.00
N GLY A 119 4.00 6.90 5.22
CA GLY A 119 3.21 8.06 5.58
C GLY A 119 1.88 7.74 6.25
N GLY A 120 1.56 6.47 6.39
CA GLY A 120 0.31 5.98 7.01
C GLY A 120 0.26 4.46 7.06
N LYS A 121 -0.82 3.94 7.64
CA LYS A 121 -1.10 2.50 7.73
C LYS A 121 -2.58 2.23 7.54
N ALA A 122 -2.90 1.18 6.77
CA ALA A 122 -4.28 0.75 6.60
C ALA A 122 -4.85 0.21 7.92
N CYS A 123 -6.03 0.69 8.29
CA CYS A 123 -6.78 0.26 9.47
C CYS A 123 -8.01 -0.55 9.03
N ILE A 124 -8.24 -1.67 9.68
CA ILE A 124 -9.40 -2.55 9.44
C ILE A 124 -10.40 -2.57 10.62
N HIS A 125 -10.08 -1.85 11.69
CA HIS A 125 -10.95 -1.73 12.87
C HIS A 125 -10.84 -0.32 13.48
N PRO A 126 -11.93 0.25 14.04
CA PRO A 126 -11.90 1.58 14.66
C PRO A 126 -10.84 1.76 15.74
N ASP A 127 -10.58 0.74 16.55
CA ASP A 127 -9.58 0.78 17.64
C ASP A 127 -8.15 1.01 17.13
N GLN A 128 -7.89 0.78 15.84
CA GLN A 128 -6.60 1.03 15.22
C GLN A 128 -6.41 2.50 14.82
N ILE A 129 -7.50 3.25 14.61
CA ILE A 129 -7.46 4.61 14.04
C ILE A 129 -6.73 5.58 14.97
N GLU A 130 -7.08 5.58 16.26
CA GLU A 130 -6.46 6.48 17.22
C GLU A 130 -4.94 6.23 17.34
N ILE A 131 -4.54 4.95 17.34
CA ILE A 131 -3.14 4.54 17.41
C ILE A 131 -2.39 5.00 16.14
N ALA A 132 -2.98 4.77 14.97
CA ALA A 132 -2.40 5.20 13.71
C ALA A 132 -2.21 6.71 13.66
N ASN A 133 -3.24 7.50 14.02
CA ASN A 133 -3.19 8.95 14.01
C ASN A 133 -2.16 9.55 14.99
N LYS A 134 -1.84 8.84 16.08
CA LYS A 134 -0.77 9.28 17.01
C LYS A 134 0.63 9.01 16.47
N ILE A 135 0.76 8.06 15.56
CA ILE A 135 2.06 7.63 15.03
C ILE A 135 2.40 8.37 13.74
N PHE A 136 1.45 8.51 12.82
CA PHE A 136 1.66 9.09 11.49
C PHE A 136 1.25 10.55 11.40
#